data_bd797931e667f849d076c3e03840b537
#
_entry.id   bd797931e667f849d076c3e03840b537
#
_cell.length_a   1.000
_cell.length_b   1.000
_cell.length_c   1.000
_cell.angle_alpha   90.00
_cell.angle_beta   90.00
_cell.angle_gamma   90.00
#
_symmetry.space_group_name_H-M   'P 1'
#
loop_
_entity.id
_entity.type
_entity.pdbx_description
1 polymer ?
#
loop_
_entity_poly.entity_id
_entity_poly.type
_entity_poly.pdbx_seq_one_letter_code
_entity_poly.pdbx_strand_id
1 'polypeptide(L)'
;MNKGVIGLGMWCVDTTYKINELPERGKLEPILDSFQCVGGGPSNVLTDLSSLGFNYPMIAMGSIGLDGNASIIKDHLKKNNIQINYLISSKTVPTSQTVCMSEKKNERTFLYYPGANNLLDTKHFKIDDLKSKPKILYIGYLTLLGKLDRFNNNKTRLNLS
;
A
#
# COMPACT_ATOMS: atom_id res chain seq x y z
N MET A 1 -5.58 -1.70 28.43
CA MET A 1 -6.37 -0.88 27.47
C MET A 1 -5.92 -1.18 26.08
N ASN A 2 -6.85 -1.40 25.15
CA ASN A 2 -6.52 -1.59 23.73
C ASN A 2 -6.01 -0.26 23.17
N LYS A 3 -4.80 -0.25 22.62
CA LYS A 3 -4.16 0.93 22.06
C LYS A 3 -3.45 0.52 20.76
N GLY A 4 -3.35 1.43 19.80
CA GLY A 4 -2.64 1.19 18.54
C GLY A 4 -3.55 1.27 17.33
N VAL A 5 -2.94 1.10 16.16
CA VAL A 5 -3.57 1.26 14.84
C VAL A 5 -3.18 0.10 13.95
N ILE A 6 -4.15 -0.46 13.24
CA ILE A 6 -3.94 -1.33 12.09
C ILE A 6 -4.10 -0.49 10.83
N GLY A 7 -3.11 -0.51 9.97
CA GLY A 7 -3.22 -0.01 8.59
C GLY A 7 -3.44 -1.18 7.64
N LEU A 8 -4.65 -1.29 7.11
CA LEU A 8 -5.08 -2.31 6.18
C LEU A 8 -5.30 -1.71 4.80
N GLY A 9 -4.85 -2.39 3.75
CA GLY A 9 -5.16 -2.01 2.38
C GLY A 9 -4.02 -2.20 1.41
N MET A 10 -3.93 -1.27 0.47
CA MET A 10 -2.95 -1.29 -0.61
C MET A 10 -1.56 -0.88 -0.11
N TRP A 11 -0.58 -1.70 -0.45
CA TRP A 11 0.86 -1.45 -0.26
C TRP A 11 1.53 -1.47 -1.62
N CYS A 12 2.21 -0.41 -2.00
CA CYS A 12 2.89 -0.30 -3.30
C CYS A 12 4.22 0.43 -3.20
N VAL A 13 5.01 0.32 -4.25
CA VAL A 13 6.14 1.21 -4.49
C VAL A 13 5.77 2.14 -5.62
N ASP A 14 5.86 3.44 -5.36
CA ASP A 14 5.62 4.48 -6.33
C ASP A 14 6.96 4.92 -6.93
N THR A 15 7.11 4.80 -8.24
CA THR A 15 8.25 5.35 -8.98
C THR A 15 7.79 6.61 -9.70
N THR A 16 8.35 7.76 -9.31
CA THR A 16 8.06 9.04 -9.97
C THR A 16 9.15 9.37 -10.96
N TYR A 17 8.76 9.65 -12.19
CA TYR A 17 9.60 10.20 -13.26
C TYR A 17 9.21 11.65 -13.50
N LYS A 18 10.18 12.56 -13.35
CA LYS A 18 10.01 13.95 -13.78
C LYS A 18 10.31 14.05 -15.26
N ILE A 19 9.38 14.63 -15.99
CA ILE A 19 9.45 14.82 -17.45
C ILE A 19 9.07 16.26 -17.80
N ASN A 20 9.36 16.70 -19.03
CA ASN A 20 8.86 18.02 -19.48
C ASN A 20 7.36 17.96 -19.73
N GLU A 21 6.92 16.97 -20.50
CA GLU A 21 5.54 16.74 -20.90
C GLU A 21 5.33 15.26 -21.22
N LEU A 22 4.10 14.80 -21.26
CA LEU A 22 3.80 13.42 -21.70
C LEU A 22 4.15 13.27 -23.19
N PRO A 23 4.89 12.21 -23.57
CA PRO A 23 5.22 11.99 -24.96
C PRO A 23 3.98 11.74 -25.81
N GLU A 24 3.92 12.31 -26.99
CA GLU A 24 2.94 11.90 -27.99
C GLU A 24 3.15 10.41 -28.35
N ARG A 25 2.08 9.76 -28.82
CA ARG A 25 2.11 8.35 -29.19
C ARG A 25 3.23 8.07 -30.20
N GLY A 26 4.13 7.14 -29.83
CA GLY A 26 5.27 6.73 -30.65
C GLY A 26 6.50 7.64 -30.56
N LYS A 27 6.45 8.70 -29.74
CA LYS A 27 7.61 9.57 -29.47
C LYS A 27 8.30 9.21 -28.15
N LEU A 28 9.50 9.75 -27.97
CA LEU A 28 10.33 9.60 -26.79
C LEU A 28 10.40 10.93 -26.05
N GLU A 29 10.22 10.90 -24.73
CA GLU A 29 10.47 12.04 -23.84
C GLU A 29 11.53 11.65 -22.81
N PRO A 30 12.60 12.45 -22.63
CA PRO A 30 13.62 12.17 -21.63
C PRO A 30 13.10 12.26 -20.21
N ILE A 31 13.52 11.32 -19.36
CA ILE A 31 13.34 11.41 -17.92
C ILE A 31 14.41 12.35 -17.38
N LEU A 32 13.99 13.42 -16.71
CA LEU A 32 14.87 14.44 -16.13
C LEU A 32 15.37 14.06 -14.73
N ASP A 33 14.55 13.33 -13.98
CA ASP A 33 14.84 12.89 -12.61
C ASP A 33 13.92 11.73 -12.23
N SER A 34 14.35 10.88 -11.31
CA SER A 34 13.53 9.78 -10.82
C SER A 34 13.78 9.47 -9.38
N PHE A 35 12.72 9.10 -8.65
CA PHE A 35 12.82 8.62 -7.28
C PHE A 35 11.74 7.59 -6.98
N GLN A 36 11.99 6.79 -5.95
CA GLN A 36 11.04 5.80 -5.46
C GLN A 36 10.66 6.09 -4.01
N CYS A 37 9.40 5.82 -3.68
CA CYS A 37 8.90 5.86 -2.31
C CYS A 37 7.89 4.74 -2.07
N VAL A 38 7.69 4.42 -0.79
CA VAL A 38 6.60 3.51 -0.42
C VAL A 38 5.30 4.28 -0.43
N GLY A 39 4.32 3.74 -1.14
CA GLY A 39 3.00 4.31 -1.29
C GLY A 39 1.90 3.41 -0.73
N GLY A 40 0.67 3.87 -0.92
CA GLY A 40 -0.53 3.25 -0.39
C GLY A 40 -1.04 3.97 0.86
N GLY A 41 -2.37 4.09 1.00
CA GLY A 41 -2.99 4.82 2.12
C GLY A 41 -2.52 4.36 3.50
N PRO A 42 -2.45 3.04 3.79
CA PRO A 42 -1.96 2.54 5.06
C PRO A 42 -0.50 2.93 5.35
N SER A 43 0.37 2.91 4.33
CA SER A 43 1.75 3.33 4.46
C SER A 43 1.85 4.79 4.89
N ASN A 44 1.15 5.67 4.18
CA ASN A 44 1.19 7.10 4.46
C ASN A 44 0.72 7.39 5.89
N VAL A 45 -0.46 6.87 6.28
CA VAL A 45 -1.03 7.11 7.61
C VAL A 45 -0.13 6.58 8.73
N LEU A 46 0.39 5.35 8.62
CA LEU A 46 1.24 4.79 9.66
C LEU A 46 2.61 5.48 9.74
N THR A 47 3.16 5.91 8.61
CA THR A 47 4.42 6.67 8.57
C THR A 47 4.25 8.06 9.18
N ASP A 48 3.15 8.74 8.87
CA ASP A 48 2.84 10.04 9.46
C ASP A 48 2.65 9.94 10.97
N LEU A 49 1.92 8.93 11.45
CA LEU A 49 1.78 8.66 12.88
C LEU A 49 3.13 8.41 13.54
N SER A 50 4.02 7.63 12.91
CA SER A 50 5.38 7.41 13.41
C SER A 50 6.14 8.71 13.52
N SER A 51 6.08 9.55 12.48
CA SER A 51 6.77 10.86 12.43
C SER A 51 6.25 11.85 13.46
N LEU A 52 4.97 11.75 13.83
CA LEU A 52 4.32 12.54 14.88
C LEU A 52 4.59 12.01 16.30
N GLY A 53 5.43 10.97 16.44
CA GLY A 53 5.78 10.41 17.75
C GLY A 53 4.71 9.50 18.37
N PHE A 54 3.83 8.90 17.55
CA PHE A 54 2.86 7.94 18.04
C PHE A 54 3.57 6.69 18.60
N ASN A 55 3.41 6.44 19.90
CA ASN A 55 4.18 5.44 20.66
C ASN A 55 3.39 4.17 21.01
N TYR A 56 2.28 3.93 20.36
CA TYR A 56 1.50 2.69 20.49
C TYR A 56 1.73 1.76 19.30
N PRO A 57 1.36 0.46 19.42
CA PRO A 57 1.55 -0.50 18.34
C PRO A 57 0.93 -0.04 17.01
N MET A 58 1.71 -0.08 15.96
CA MET A 58 1.29 0.13 14.57
C MET A 58 1.50 -1.17 13.80
N ILE A 59 0.47 -1.65 13.12
CA ILE A 59 0.45 -2.95 12.46
C ILE A 59 0.10 -2.75 11.00
N ALA A 60 0.96 -3.24 10.11
CA ALA A 60 0.71 -3.30 8.68
C ALA A 60 -0.01 -4.60 8.32
N MET A 61 -1.16 -4.49 7.66
CA MET A 61 -1.91 -5.61 7.08
C MET A 61 -2.15 -5.39 5.60
N GLY A 62 -1.94 -6.43 4.80
CA GLY A 62 -2.12 -6.38 3.36
C GLY A 62 -1.37 -7.48 2.66
N SER A 63 -1.26 -7.38 1.33
CA SER A 63 -0.57 -8.37 0.51
C SER A 63 0.52 -7.74 -0.33
N ILE A 64 1.70 -8.33 -0.32
CA ILE A 64 2.88 -7.95 -1.11
C ILE A 64 3.45 -9.18 -1.82
N GLY A 65 4.35 -8.99 -2.76
CA GLY A 65 5.09 -10.07 -3.41
C GLY A 65 6.28 -10.58 -2.59
N LEU A 66 7.15 -11.33 -3.26
CA LEU A 66 8.47 -11.76 -2.78
C LEU A 66 9.55 -11.21 -3.74
N ASP A 67 9.59 -9.89 -3.90
CA ASP A 67 10.43 -9.18 -4.86
C ASP A 67 11.14 -7.98 -4.21
N GLY A 68 11.90 -7.23 -5.00
CA GLY A 68 12.62 -6.04 -4.54
C GLY A 68 11.69 -4.98 -3.95
N ASN A 69 10.51 -4.77 -4.56
CA ASN A 69 9.52 -3.83 -4.06
C ASN A 69 8.98 -4.25 -2.67
N ALA A 70 8.78 -5.56 -2.44
CA ALA A 70 8.41 -6.06 -1.12
C ALA A 70 9.49 -5.75 -0.07
N SER A 71 10.77 -5.85 -0.45
CA SER A 71 11.89 -5.51 0.44
C SER A 71 11.90 -4.03 0.79
N ILE A 72 11.73 -3.15 -0.20
CA ILE A 72 11.62 -1.70 0.00
C ILE A 72 10.49 -1.36 1.00
N ILE A 73 9.30 -1.95 0.82
CA ILE A 73 8.17 -1.76 1.73
C ILE A 73 8.52 -2.23 3.15
N LYS A 74 9.04 -3.45 3.30
CA LYS A 74 9.37 -4.02 4.62
C LYS A 74 10.41 -3.18 5.36
N ASP A 75 11.44 -2.71 4.67
CA ASP A 75 12.52 -1.91 5.28
C ASP A 75 12.00 -0.53 5.69
N HIS A 76 11.17 0.11 4.85
CA HIS A 76 10.51 1.36 5.21
C HIS A 76 9.64 1.22 6.47
N LEU A 77 8.82 0.17 6.55
CA LEU A 77 7.95 -0.07 7.69
C LEU A 77 8.73 -0.36 8.97
N LYS A 78 9.79 -1.18 8.89
CA LYS A 78 10.68 -1.44 10.04
C LYS A 78 11.34 -0.18 10.54
N LYS A 79 11.86 0.68 9.64
CA LYS A 79 12.47 1.97 9.98
C LYS A 79 11.50 2.88 10.75
N ASN A 80 10.22 2.75 10.50
CA ASN A 80 9.16 3.52 11.16
C ASN A 80 8.51 2.77 12.35
N ASN A 81 9.13 1.70 12.87
CA ASN A 81 8.62 0.89 13.98
C ASN A 81 7.22 0.30 13.74
N ILE A 82 6.89 -0.02 12.50
CA ILE A 82 5.61 -0.62 12.11
C ILE A 82 5.78 -2.14 12.01
N GLN A 83 4.91 -2.88 12.68
CA GLN A 83 4.93 -4.34 12.67
C GLN A 83 4.50 -4.89 11.31
N ILE A 84 5.31 -5.80 10.74
CA ILE A 84 5.13 -6.35 9.39
C ILE A 84 4.67 -7.82 9.37
N ASN A 85 4.51 -8.45 10.53
CA ASN A 85 4.25 -9.88 10.67
C ASN A 85 2.91 -10.32 10.07
N TYR A 86 2.03 -9.36 9.78
CA TYR A 86 0.71 -9.59 9.22
C TYR A 86 0.60 -9.17 7.73
N LEU A 87 1.73 -8.84 7.11
CA LEU A 87 1.81 -8.72 5.66
C LEU A 87 1.91 -10.11 5.03
N ILE A 88 1.00 -10.41 4.11
CA ILE A 88 0.97 -11.68 3.39
C ILE A 88 1.90 -11.57 2.19
N SER A 89 2.80 -12.54 2.03
CA SER A 89 3.71 -12.58 0.90
C SER A 89 3.24 -13.57 -0.16
N SER A 90 3.00 -13.10 -1.38
CA SER A 90 2.69 -13.94 -2.55
C SER A 90 3.95 -14.45 -3.21
N LYS A 91 3.99 -15.75 -3.53
CA LYS A 91 5.08 -16.38 -4.30
C LYS A 91 4.88 -16.26 -5.81
N THR A 92 3.68 -15.95 -6.26
CA THR A 92 3.29 -16.01 -7.69
C THR A 92 2.93 -14.67 -8.29
N VAL A 93 2.65 -13.67 -7.46
CA VAL A 93 2.23 -12.34 -7.92
C VAL A 93 3.15 -11.30 -7.29
N PRO A 94 3.78 -10.43 -8.08
CA PRO A 94 4.69 -9.41 -7.57
C PRO A 94 3.96 -8.33 -6.78
N THR A 95 4.72 -7.54 -6.03
CA THR A 95 4.23 -6.39 -5.27
C THR A 95 3.60 -5.36 -6.20
N SER A 96 2.55 -4.72 -5.73
CA SER A 96 1.94 -3.58 -6.42
C SER A 96 2.93 -2.46 -6.63
N GLN A 97 2.78 -1.76 -7.74
CA GLN A 97 3.59 -0.60 -8.09
C GLN A 97 2.79 0.45 -8.85
N THR A 98 3.20 1.68 -8.69
CA THR A 98 2.68 2.81 -9.46
C THR A 98 3.84 3.50 -10.17
N VAL A 99 3.64 3.85 -11.42
CA VAL A 99 4.50 4.78 -12.16
C VAL A 99 3.77 6.11 -12.21
N CYS A 100 4.39 7.15 -11.70
CA CYS A 100 3.91 8.53 -11.76
C CYS A 100 4.76 9.32 -12.75
N MET A 101 4.18 9.79 -13.81
CA MET A 101 4.80 10.75 -14.72
C MET A 101 4.40 12.15 -14.26
N SER A 102 5.38 12.93 -13.78
CA SER A 102 5.18 14.27 -13.22
C SER A 102 5.75 15.31 -14.17
N GLU A 103 4.88 16.11 -14.76
CA GLU A 103 5.21 17.14 -15.72
C GLU A 103 5.63 18.45 -15.04
N LYS A 104 6.35 19.32 -15.76
CA LYS A 104 6.79 20.64 -15.26
C LYS A 104 5.64 21.52 -14.75
N LYS A 105 4.44 21.36 -15.28
CA LYS A 105 3.24 22.10 -14.86
C LYS A 105 2.58 21.52 -13.60
N ASN A 106 3.23 20.57 -12.92
CA ASN A 106 2.71 19.82 -11.78
C ASN A 106 1.50 18.91 -12.11
N GLU A 107 1.25 18.65 -13.38
CA GLU A 107 0.31 17.64 -13.80
C GLU A 107 0.92 16.25 -13.56
N ARG A 108 0.09 15.28 -13.21
CA ARG A 108 0.53 13.91 -12.93
C ARG A 108 -0.35 12.90 -13.64
N THR A 109 0.30 11.97 -14.31
CA THR A 109 -0.36 10.82 -14.92
C THR A 109 0.18 9.54 -14.29
N PHE A 110 -0.73 8.60 -13.99
CA PHE A 110 -0.39 7.40 -13.26
C PHE A 110 -0.65 6.14 -14.07
N LEU A 111 0.30 5.20 -14.02
CA LEU A 111 0.11 3.82 -14.42
C LEU A 111 0.15 2.96 -13.15
N TYR A 112 -0.88 2.18 -12.93
CA TYR A 112 -1.02 1.36 -11.72
C TYR A 112 -1.06 -0.13 -12.06
N TYR A 113 -0.18 -0.89 -11.41
CA TYR A 113 -0.19 -2.34 -11.43
C TYR A 113 -0.62 -2.87 -10.05
N PRO A 114 -1.79 -3.50 -9.94
CA PRO A 114 -2.33 -3.92 -8.65
C PRO A 114 -1.54 -5.05 -7.98
N GLY A 115 -0.88 -5.92 -8.75
CA GLY A 115 -0.04 -6.97 -8.21
C GLY A 115 -0.72 -7.78 -7.11
N ALA A 116 0.03 -8.05 -6.03
CA ALA A 116 -0.41 -8.83 -4.89
C ALA A 116 -1.60 -8.23 -4.14
N ASN A 117 -1.90 -6.92 -4.29
CA ASN A 117 -3.09 -6.32 -3.69
C ASN A 117 -4.39 -6.99 -4.17
N ASN A 118 -4.42 -7.49 -5.42
CA ASN A 118 -5.58 -8.22 -5.95
C ASN A 118 -5.86 -9.54 -5.24
N LEU A 119 -4.91 -10.05 -4.47
CA LEU A 119 -5.07 -11.29 -3.70
C LEU A 119 -5.70 -11.05 -2.33
N LEU A 120 -5.80 -9.78 -1.92
CA LEU A 120 -6.31 -9.41 -0.60
C LEU A 120 -7.76 -9.89 -0.43
N ASP A 121 -8.01 -10.67 0.63
CA ASP A 121 -9.30 -11.32 0.89
C ASP A 121 -9.55 -11.34 2.42
N THR A 122 -10.80 -11.35 2.86
CA THR A 122 -11.21 -11.38 4.28
C THR A 122 -10.57 -12.52 5.06
N LYS A 123 -10.40 -13.70 4.45
CA LYS A 123 -9.74 -14.86 5.09
C LYS A 123 -8.31 -14.62 5.55
N HIS A 124 -7.69 -13.54 5.06
CA HIS A 124 -6.32 -13.16 5.41
C HIS A 124 -6.24 -12.32 6.69
N PHE A 125 -7.38 -11.84 7.20
CA PHE A 125 -7.43 -10.95 8.37
C PHE A 125 -7.93 -11.72 9.60
N LYS A 126 -6.98 -12.26 10.33
CA LYS A 126 -7.25 -12.89 11.62
C LYS A 126 -6.98 -11.88 12.73
N ILE A 127 -7.91 -10.92 12.88
CA ILE A 127 -7.79 -9.86 13.89
C ILE A 127 -7.76 -10.45 15.31
N ASP A 128 -8.42 -11.58 15.53
CA ASP A 128 -8.44 -12.28 16.82
C ASP A 128 -7.07 -12.87 17.20
N ASP A 129 -6.25 -13.20 16.20
CA ASP A 129 -4.89 -13.75 16.41
C ASP A 129 -3.85 -12.65 16.76
N LEU A 130 -4.26 -11.38 16.81
CA LEU A 130 -3.34 -10.29 17.13
C LEU A 130 -2.92 -10.34 18.60
N LYS A 131 -1.62 -10.40 18.84
CA LYS A 131 -1.04 -10.34 20.19
C LYS A 131 -1.36 -9.03 20.92
N SER A 132 -1.49 -7.93 20.19
CA SER A 132 -1.99 -6.65 20.67
C SER A 132 -3.34 -6.39 20.03
N LYS A 133 -4.32 -5.90 20.83
CA LYS A 133 -5.63 -5.50 20.30
C LYS A 133 -5.63 -3.99 20.00
N PRO A 134 -5.32 -3.57 18.76
CA PRO A 134 -5.36 -2.17 18.38
C PRO A 134 -6.79 -1.61 18.55
N LYS A 135 -6.87 -0.32 18.82
CA LYS A 135 -8.16 0.37 18.99
C LYS A 135 -8.75 0.86 17.66
N ILE A 136 -7.88 1.10 16.68
CA ILE A 136 -8.25 1.72 15.39
C ILE A 136 -7.88 0.76 14.27
N LEU A 137 -8.81 0.55 13.34
CA LEU A 137 -8.57 -0.07 12.05
C LEU A 137 -8.75 1.01 10.99
N TYR A 138 -7.65 1.36 10.31
CA TYR A 138 -7.67 2.20 9.12
C TYR A 138 -7.67 1.33 7.87
N ILE A 139 -8.63 1.55 6.98
CA ILE A 139 -8.70 0.87 5.67
C ILE A 139 -8.51 1.90 4.58
N GLY A 140 -7.43 1.77 3.82
CA GLY A 140 -7.08 2.71 2.75
C GLY A 140 -7.39 2.18 1.35
N TYR A 141 -7.79 3.09 0.46
CA TYR A 141 -8.07 2.81 -0.96
C TYR A 141 -9.14 1.74 -1.20
N LEU A 142 -10.31 1.90 -0.58
CA LEU A 142 -11.52 1.21 -1.01
C LEU A 142 -11.64 1.38 -2.53
N THR A 143 -12.02 0.36 -3.25
CA THR A 143 -12.03 0.22 -4.72
C THR A 143 -10.71 -0.28 -5.36
N LEU A 144 -9.60 -0.32 -4.62
CA LEU A 144 -8.33 -0.89 -5.07
C LEU A 144 -7.87 -2.11 -4.24
N LEU A 145 -8.78 -2.70 -3.46
CA LEU A 145 -8.47 -3.79 -2.52
C LEU A 145 -8.75 -5.19 -3.09
N GLY A 146 -8.83 -5.32 -4.40
CA GLY A 146 -8.95 -6.61 -5.07
C GLY A 146 -10.20 -7.39 -4.69
N LYS A 147 -10.03 -8.54 -4.03
CA LYS A 147 -11.17 -9.39 -3.65
C LYS A 147 -12.01 -8.80 -2.53
N LEU A 148 -11.46 -7.91 -1.70
CA LEU A 148 -12.21 -7.23 -0.64
C LEU A 148 -13.28 -6.28 -1.19
N ASP A 149 -13.06 -5.71 -2.37
CA ASP A 149 -13.99 -4.79 -3.02
C ASP A 149 -15.08 -5.51 -3.83
N ARG A 150 -14.99 -6.85 -3.96
CA ARG A 150 -15.99 -7.61 -4.74
C ARG A 150 -17.30 -7.72 -3.98
N PHE A 151 -18.38 -7.36 -4.65
CA PHE A 151 -19.73 -7.61 -4.15
C PHE A 151 -20.01 -9.11 -4.17
N ASN A 152 -20.57 -9.62 -3.09
CA ASN A 152 -21.18 -10.94 -3.04
C ASN A 152 -22.67 -10.74 -2.70
N ASN A 153 -23.57 -11.09 -3.61
CA ASN A 153 -25.02 -10.97 -3.44
C ASN A 153 -25.49 -9.56 -3.00
N ASN A 154 -25.07 -8.52 -3.71
CA ASN A 154 -25.40 -7.11 -3.43
C ASN A 154 -24.95 -6.56 -2.07
N LYS A 155 -24.02 -7.23 -1.39
CA LYS A 155 -23.37 -6.69 -0.17
C LYS A 155 -21.87 -6.58 -0.40
N THR A 156 -21.28 -5.47 0.02
CA THR A 156 -19.83 -5.34 0.09
C THR A 156 -19.25 -6.41 1.00
N ARG A 157 -18.17 -7.08 0.60
CA ARG A 157 -17.49 -8.09 1.44
C ARG A 157 -16.78 -7.53 2.66
N LEU A 158 -16.91 -6.24 2.95
CA LEU A 158 -16.49 -5.64 4.21
C LEU A 158 -17.43 -6.06 5.37
N ASN A 159 -17.76 -7.34 5.45
CA ASN A 159 -18.25 -7.92 6.70
C ASN A 159 -17.03 -8.09 7.61
N LEU A 160 -16.57 -6.98 8.18
CA LEU A 160 -15.67 -6.95 9.32
C LEU A 160 -16.50 -7.11 10.61
N SER A 161 -17.30 -8.16 10.67
CA SER A 161 -17.94 -8.57 11.91
C SER A 161 -17.05 -9.49 12.73
#